data_d59afb983e1d5d677fbd9e2361e0f9e7
#
_entry.id   d59afb983e1d5d677fbd9e2361e0f9e7
#
_cell.length_a   1.000
_cell.length_b   1.000
_cell.length_c   1.000
_cell.angle_alpha   90.00
_cell.angle_beta   90.00
_cell.angle_gamma   90.00
#
_symmetry.space_group_name_H-M   'P 1'
#
loop_
_entity.id
_entity.type
_entity.pdbx_description
1 polymer ?
#
loop_
_entity_poly.entity_id
_entity_poly.type
_entity_poly.pdbx_seq_one_letter_code
_entity_poly.pdbx_strand_id
1 'polypeptide(L)'
;MTQLDAALESLASHRVVLFGGKGGVGKTTISAMGAQHFAKTRRVILFTTDPASNLDDLGLQLPIESLDAAKLWSRFLQQNLDAFLEIGDRGTYLDREELRRFFELSIPGADELMAWVRIGELAEENEDALIVVDTAPTGHTLRMLSSSSHFRQLGEALDAMQEKHRGLVRQLTRRDVRDAMDAFIEEFSAQSARRHELLTDPKRAAFIAVMLSEPWVVEQTKRLVSEIEIDTPFVVLNRTAPDCDCTRCLEQAKRDAEARKAFARVVDVQRWCTPWP
;
A
#
# COMPACT_ATOMS: atom_id res chain seq x y z
N MET A 1 3.21 -4.33 -28.91
CA MET A 1 3.03 -3.54 -27.67
C MET A 1 1.55 -3.60 -27.33
N THR A 2 1.18 -4.19 -26.19
CA THR A 2 -0.22 -4.29 -25.75
C THR A 2 -0.74 -2.94 -25.27
N GLN A 3 -2.07 -2.80 -25.11
CA GLN A 3 -2.63 -1.59 -24.50
C GLN A 3 -2.11 -1.37 -23.07
N LEU A 4 -1.89 -2.47 -22.34
CA LEU A 4 -1.31 -2.44 -20.99
C LEU A 4 0.13 -1.92 -21.03
N ASP A 5 0.97 -2.42 -21.93
CA ASP A 5 2.36 -1.94 -22.07
C ASP A 5 2.42 -0.43 -22.31
N ALA A 6 1.57 0.08 -23.22
CA ALA A 6 1.52 1.51 -23.53
C ALA A 6 1.03 2.37 -22.35
N ALA A 7 0.10 1.84 -21.53
CA ALA A 7 -0.37 2.53 -20.34
C ALA A 7 0.70 2.54 -19.23
N LEU A 8 1.40 1.41 -19.03
CA LEU A 8 2.47 1.29 -18.03
C LEU A 8 3.67 2.19 -18.36
N GLU A 9 3.97 2.45 -19.64
CA GLU A 9 5.05 3.35 -20.04
C GLU A 9 4.88 4.76 -19.42
N SER A 10 3.64 5.24 -19.27
CA SER A 10 3.38 6.52 -18.61
C SER A 10 3.77 6.56 -17.13
N LEU A 11 4.02 5.41 -16.52
CA LEU A 11 4.40 5.25 -15.11
C LEU A 11 5.90 4.93 -14.93
N ALA A 12 6.67 4.90 -16.01
CA ALA A 12 8.08 4.49 -15.98
C ALA A 12 8.96 5.37 -15.05
N SER A 13 8.56 6.61 -14.76
CA SER A 13 9.26 7.52 -13.85
C SER A 13 8.82 7.44 -12.39
N HIS A 14 7.74 6.71 -12.10
CA HIS A 14 7.22 6.59 -10.73
C HIS A 14 8.17 5.80 -9.83
N ARG A 15 8.02 6.00 -8.53
CA ARG A 15 8.78 5.29 -7.48
C ARG A 15 8.01 4.09 -6.94
N VAL A 16 6.68 4.20 -6.88
CA VAL A 16 5.80 3.16 -6.38
C VAL A 16 4.60 3.01 -7.32
N VAL A 17 4.29 1.79 -7.72
CA VAL A 17 3.07 1.46 -8.48
C VAL A 17 2.35 0.34 -7.76
N LEU A 18 1.15 0.64 -7.27
CA LEU A 18 0.32 -0.30 -6.53
C LEU A 18 -0.77 -0.88 -7.44
N PHE A 19 -0.95 -2.19 -7.38
CA PHE A 19 -2.03 -2.88 -8.06
C PHE A 19 -3.04 -3.39 -7.03
N GLY A 20 -4.27 -2.89 -7.11
CA GLY A 20 -5.33 -3.25 -6.17
C GLY A 20 -6.63 -3.65 -6.84
N GLY A 21 -7.57 -4.15 -6.07
CA GLY A 21 -8.87 -4.58 -6.57
C GLY A 21 -9.41 -5.76 -5.76
N LYS A 22 -10.60 -6.24 -6.14
CA LYS A 22 -11.26 -7.33 -5.47
C LYS A 22 -10.48 -8.65 -5.57
N GLY A 23 -10.78 -9.58 -4.65
CA GLY A 23 -10.27 -10.96 -4.74
C GLY A 23 -10.66 -11.65 -6.05
N GLY A 24 -9.72 -12.36 -6.69
CA GLY A 24 -9.97 -13.14 -7.90
C GLY A 24 -9.99 -12.36 -9.23
N VAL A 25 -9.82 -11.05 -9.23
CA VAL A 25 -9.79 -10.24 -10.48
C VAL A 25 -8.49 -10.38 -11.28
N GLY A 26 -7.44 -11.01 -10.72
CA GLY A 26 -6.15 -11.21 -11.37
C GLY A 26 -5.11 -10.14 -11.05
N LYS A 27 -5.19 -9.50 -9.88
CA LYS A 27 -4.21 -8.50 -9.41
C LYS A 27 -2.78 -9.00 -9.55
N THR A 28 -2.45 -10.12 -8.92
CA THR A 28 -1.11 -10.73 -8.92
C THR A 28 -0.57 -10.97 -10.32
N THR A 29 -1.42 -11.41 -11.26
CA THR A 29 -1.02 -11.60 -12.66
C THR A 29 -0.70 -10.25 -13.32
N ILE A 30 -1.54 -9.24 -13.12
CA ILE A 30 -1.35 -7.92 -13.72
C ILE A 30 -0.16 -7.18 -13.09
N SER A 31 0.03 -7.28 -11.76
CA SER A 31 1.19 -6.71 -11.08
C SER A 31 2.51 -7.36 -11.54
N ALA A 32 2.51 -8.68 -11.71
CA ALA A 32 3.65 -9.41 -12.26
C ALA A 32 3.97 -9.00 -13.72
N MET A 33 2.96 -8.84 -14.58
CA MET A 33 3.12 -8.31 -15.95
C MET A 33 3.68 -6.88 -15.92
N GLY A 34 3.18 -6.04 -15.03
CA GLY A 34 3.69 -4.68 -14.84
C GLY A 34 5.15 -4.68 -14.38
N ALA A 35 5.48 -5.49 -13.39
CA ALA A 35 6.85 -5.63 -12.89
C ALA A 35 7.81 -6.10 -14.00
N GLN A 36 7.43 -7.10 -14.79
CA GLN A 36 8.23 -7.56 -15.95
C GLN A 36 8.36 -6.48 -17.03
N HIS A 37 7.30 -5.68 -17.26
CA HIS A 37 7.37 -4.59 -18.22
C HIS A 37 8.41 -3.55 -17.80
N PHE A 38 8.36 -3.06 -16.56
CA PHE A 38 9.29 -2.06 -16.03
C PHE A 38 10.72 -2.60 -15.90
N ALA A 39 10.88 -3.90 -15.58
CA ALA A 39 12.19 -4.53 -15.45
C ALA A 39 13.03 -4.55 -16.74
N LYS A 40 12.42 -4.25 -17.91
CA LYS A 40 13.14 -4.10 -19.18
C LYS A 40 14.02 -2.84 -19.23
N THR A 41 13.68 -1.83 -18.45
CA THR A 41 14.31 -0.50 -18.54
C THR A 41 14.91 -0.01 -17.23
N ARG A 42 14.52 -0.59 -16.07
CA ARG A 42 15.02 -0.19 -14.76
C ARG A 42 14.94 -1.31 -13.73
N ARG A 43 15.63 -1.13 -12.61
CA ARG A 43 15.53 -2.03 -11.46
C ARG A 43 14.12 -2.01 -10.88
N VAL A 44 13.56 -3.18 -10.59
CA VAL A 44 12.21 -3.37 -10.03
C VAL A 44 12.30 -4.29 -8.83
N ILE A 45 11.53 -3.99 -7.80
CA ILE A 45 11.25 -4.88 -6.67
C ILE A 45 9.74 -5.12 -6.67
N LEU A 46 9.34 -6.39 -6.74
CA LEU A 46 7.94 -6.78 -6.63
C LEU A 46 7.64 -7.15 -5.17
N PHE A 47 6.80 -6.37 -4.53
CA PHE A 47 6.38 -6.57 -3.14
C PHE A 47 4.93 -7.01 -3.08
N THR A 48 4.65 -8.12 -2.40
CA THR A 48 3.26 -8.56 -2.19
C THR A 48 2.84 -8.42 -0.74
N THR A 49 1.64 -7.89 -0.54
CA THR A 49 0.97 -7.82 0.77
C THR A 49 -0.08 -8.93 0.94
N ASP A 50 -0.28 -9.77 -0.08
CA ASP A 50 -1.19 -10.90 -0.04
C ASP A 50 -0.42 -12.17 0.38
N PRO A 51 -0.65 -12.71 1.58
CA PRO A 51 0.05 -13.90 2.05
C PRO A 51 -0.30 -15.16 1.23
N ALA A 52 -1.39 -15.14 0.46
CA ALA A 52 -1.79 -16.22 -0.44
C ALA A 52 -1.28 -16.01 -1.88
N SER A 53 -0.38 -15.07 -2.10
CA SER A 53 0.18 -14.79 -3.41
C SER A 53 1.07 -15.95 -3.89
N ASN A 54 0.87 -16.39 -5.14
CA ASN A 54 1.67 -17.42 -5.79
C ASN A 54 2.69 -16.78 -6.77
N LEU A 55 3.33 -15.68 -6.39
CA LEU A 55 4.31 -14.99 -7.25
C LEU A 55 5.51 -15.88 -7.57
N ASP A 56 5.94 -16.72 -6.64
CA ASP A 56 7.06 -17.65 -6.83
C ASP A 56 6.79 -18.66 -7.97
N ASP A 57 5.52 -19.04 -8.17
CA ASP A 57 5.11 -19.98 -9.23
C ASP A 57 5.16 -19.37 -10.63
N LEU A 58 5.27 -18.02 -10.73
CA LEU A 58 5.28 -17.33 -12.02
C LEU A 58 6.66 -17.31 -12.69
N GLY A 59 7.71 -17.83 -12.05
CA GLY A 59 9.08 -17.92 -12.61
C GLY A 59 9.69 -16.57 -12.98
N LEU A 60 9.36 -15.53 -12.25
CA LEU A 60 9.84 -14.17 -12.50
C LEU A 60 11.33 -14.05 -12.19
N GLN A 61 12.09 -13.40 -13.08
CA GLN A 61 13.52 -13.15 -12.91
C GLN A 61 13.77 -11.74 -12.31
N LEU A 62 13.12 -11.44 -11.18
CA LEU A 62 13.25 -10.17 -10.46
C LEU A 62 13.13 -10.38 -8.95
N PRO A 63 13.65 -9.47 -8.13
CA PRO A 63 13.50 -9.54 -6.69
C PRO A 63 12.02 -9.51 -6.28
N ILE A 64 11.60 -10.54 -5.54
CA ILE A 64 10.26 -10.64 -4.95
C ILE A 64 10.42 -10.59 -3.44
N GLU A 65 9.61 -9.77 -2.78
CA GLU A 65 9.51 -9.72 -1.33
C GLU A 65 8.05 -9.90 -0.91
N SER A 66 7.82 -10.79 0.04
CA SER A 66 6.50 -11.01 0.62
C SER A 66 6.42 -10.36 2.00
N LEU A 67 5.26 -9.79 2.32
CA LEU A 67 5.01 -9.20 3.63
C LEU A 67 5.05 -10.27 4.72
N ASP A 68 5.99 -10.12 5.65
CA ASP A 68 6.00 -10.81 6.94
C ASP A 68 5.66 -9.79 8.04
N ALA A 69 4.37 -9.55 8.22
CA ALA A 69 3.89 -8.51 9.12
C ALA A 69 4.30 -8.76 10.57
N ALA A 70 4.31 -10.02 11.02
CA ALA A 70 4.70 -10.37 12.38
C ALA A 70 6.18 -10.05 12.65
N LYS A 71 7.06 -10.38 11.71
CA LYS A 71 8.49 -10.06 11.79
C LYS A 71 8.73 -8.55 11.74
N LEU A 72 8.04 -7.85 10.85
CA LEU A 72 8.14 -6.39 10.73
C LEU A 72 7.63 -5.69 11.98
N TRP A 73 6.52 -6.13 12.55
CA TRP A 73 6.00 -5.61 13.80
C TRP A 73 6.96 -5.83 14.96
N SER A 74 7.51 -7.04 15.09
CA SER A 74 8.52 -7.35 16.12
C SER A 74 9.76 -6.45 15.99
N ARG A 75 10.25 -6.23 14.75
CA ARG A 75 11.37 -5.32 14.48
C ARG A 75 11.01 -3.88 14.84
N PHE A 76 9.84 -3.41 14.44
CA PHE A 76 9.36 -2.06 14.73
C PHE A 76 9.27 -1.82 16.25
N LEU A 77 8.73 -2.78 17.00
CA LEU A 77 8.70 -2.71 18.46
C LEU A 77 10.09 -2.71 19.07
N GLN A 78 10.98 -3.62 18.65
CA GLN A 78 12.36 -3.65 19.15
C GLN A 78 13.11 -2.32 18.98
N GLN A 79 12.84 -1.61 17.89
CA GLN A 79 13.47 -0.33 17.59
C GLN A 79 12.87 0.85 18.38
N ASN A 80 11.57 0.79 18.71
CA ASN A 80 10.84 1.95 19.23
C ASN A 80 10.30 1.76 20.64
N LEU A 81 10.27 0.52 21.17
CA LEU A 81 9.59 0.19 22.43
C LEU A 81 10.11 1.00 23.62
N ASP A 82 11.42 1.17 23.75
CA ASP A 82 11.99 1.91 24.88
C ASP A 82 11.55 3.39 24.87
N ALA A 83 11.49 4.01 23.69
CA ALA A 83 10.97 5.36 23.55
C ALA A 83 9.46 5.44 23.85
N PHE A 84 8.68 4.49 23.38
CA PHE A 84 7.24 4.42 23.68
C PHE A 84 6.98 4.20 25.15
N LEU A 85 7.73 3.33 25.82
CA LEU A 85 7.63 3.09 27.27
C LEU A 85 8.02 4.34 28.06
N GLU A 86 9.08 5.04 27.67
CA GLU A 86 9.54 6.25 28.33
C GLU A 86 8.50 7.39 28.21
N ILE A 87 7.96 7.60 27.00
CA ILE A 87 6.93 8.62 26.77
C ILE A 87 5.63 8.26 27.46
N GLY A 88 5.24 6.99 27.45
CA GLY A 88 4.03 6.50 28.11
C GLY A 88 4.09 6.61 29.62
N ASP A 89 5.22 6.28 30.24
CA ASP A 89 5.47 6.45 31.69
C ASP A 89 5.35 7.92 32.13
N ARG A 90 5.84 8.85 31.29
CA ARG A 90 5.74 10.29 31.55
C ARG A 90 4.34 10.87 31.36
N GLY A 91 3.54 10.30 30.44
CA GLY A 91 2.27 10.88 29.98
C GLY A 91 1.02 10.18 30.47
N THR A 92 1.13 8.97 31.07
CA THR A 92 0.01 8.15 31.52
C THR A 92 0.17 7.73 32.98
N TYR A 93 -0.82 7.05 33.53
CA TYR A 93 -0.78 6.42 34.86
C TYR A 93 -0.45 4.92 34.79
N LEU A 94 -0.14 4.40 33.58
CA LEU A 94 0.24 3.01 33.38
C LEU A 94 1.70 2.81 33.75
N ASP A 95 2.01 1.70 34.39
CA ASP A 95 3.39 1.34 34.62
C ASP A 95 4.07 0.76 33.35
N ARG A 96 5.40 0.63 33.39
CA ARG A 96 6.16 0.15 32.22
C ARG A 96 5.79 -1.27 31.82
N GLU A 97 5.33 -2.13 32.73
CA GLU A 97 4.93 -3.49 32.40
C GLU A 97 3.55 -3.52 31.74
N GLU A 98 2.61 -2.70 32.22
CA GLU A 98 1.31 -2.50 31.58
C GLU A 98 1.44 -1.92 30.19
N LEU A 99 2.29 -0.91 30.01
CA LEU A 99 2.61 -0.33 28.70
C LEU A 99 3.25 -1.35 27.75
N ARG A 100 4.21 -2.13 28.24
CA ARG A 100 4.83 -3.20 27.45
C ARG A 100 3.79 -4.21 26.99
N ARG A 101 2.94 -4.72 27.88
CA ARG A 101 1.86 -5.64 27.53
C ARG A 101 0.91 -5.03 26.51
N PHE A 102 0.61 -3.74 26.62
CA PHE A 102 -0.24 -3.04 25.67
C PHE A 102 0.36 -3.03 24.26
N PHE A 103 1.66 -2.71 24.11
CA PHE A 103 2.34 -2.69 22.82
C PHE A 103 2.62 -4.10 22.26
N GLU A 104 2.75 -5.11 23.10
CA GLU A 104 2.93 -6.52 22.70
C GLU A 104 1.60 -7.17 22.26
N LEU A 105 0.46 -6.56 22.55
CA LEU A 105 -0.82 -7.04 22.04
C LEU A 105 -0.86 -6.97 20.51
N SER A 106 -1.48 -7.98 19.90
CA SER A 106 -1.75 -7.97 18.47
C SER A 106 -2.74 -6.84 18.15
N ILE A 107 -2.28 -5.78 17.56
CA ILE A 107 -3.11 -4.62 17.21
C ILE A 107 -3.85 -4.96 15.91
N PRO A 108 -5.21 -4.92 15.90
CA PRO A 108 -5.96 -5.08 14.64
C PRO A 108 -5.49 -4.06 13.60
N GLY A 109 -5.15 -4.53 12.40
CA GLY A 109 -4.61 -3.68 11.33
C GLY A 109 -3.09 -3.53 11.34
N ALA A 110 -2.37 -4.25 12.23
CA ALA A 110 -0.90 -4.24 12.24
C ALA A 110 -0.30 -4.70 10.89
N ASP A 111 -0.96 -5.65 10.22
CA ASP A 111 -0.52 -6.15 8.92
C ASP A 111 -0.51 -5.04 7.86
N GLU A 112 -1.60 -4.28 7.79
CA GLU A 112 -1.75 -3.16 6.87
C GLU A 112 -0.80 -2.01 7.21
N LEU A 113 -0.60 -1.77 8.51
CA LEU A 113 0.33 -0.77 9.02
C LEU A 113 1.77 -1.13 8.62
N MET A 114 2.18 -2.39 8.83
CA MET A 114 3.51 -2.86 8.47
C MET A 114 3.75 -2.92 6.96
N ALA A 115 2.72 -3.23 6.18
CA ALA A 115 2.79 -3.12 4.72
C ALA A 115 3.09 -1.68 4.27
N TRP A 116 2.41 -0.69 4.84
CA TRP A 116 2.64 0.72 4.54
C TRP A 116 4.06 1.17 4.93
N VAL A 117 4.53 0.78 6.13
CA VAL A 117 5.90 1.05 6.57
C VAL A 117 6.91 0.43 5.59
N ARG A 118 6.71 -0.85 5.22
CA ARG A 118 7.67 -1.56 4.37
C ARG A 118 7.76 -1.01 2.96
N ILE A 119 6.64 -0.56 2.38
CA ILE A 119 6.65 0.12 1.08
C ILE A 119 7.52 1.38 1.15
N GLY A 120 7.38 2.19 2.21
CA GLY A 120 8.22 3.37 2.42
C GLY A 120 9.69 3.02 2.59
N GLU A 121 10.03 2.04 3.44
CA GLU A 121 11.40 1.56 3.63
C GLU A 121 12.02 1.07 2.32
N LEU A 122 11.30 0.23 1.56
CA LEU A 122 11.78 -0.27 0.25
C LEU A 122 12.12 0.88 -0.71
N ALA A 123 11.28 1.91 -0.74
CA ALA A 123 11.54 3.07 -1.59
C ALA A 123 12.72 3.91 -1.08
N GLU A 124 12.91 4.03 0.23
CA GLU A 124 14.04 4.72 0.86
C GLU A 124 15.36 3.96 0.67
N GLU A 125 15.34 2.62 0.88
CA GLU A 125 16.51 1.74 0.75
C GLU A 125 16.99 1.55 -0.70
N ASN A 126 16.09 1.76 -1.68
CA ASN A 126 16.34 1.49 -3.11
C ASN A 126 15.96 2.67 -3.98
N GLU A 127 16.73 3.75 -3.91
CA GLU A 127 16.41 5.01 -4.60
C GLU A 127 16.33 4.87 -6.13
N ASP A 128 17.04 3.93 -6.74
CA ASP A 128 17.08 3.64 -8.17
C ASP A 128 15.98 2.69 -8.64
N ALA A 129 15.31 1.98 -7.72
CA ALA A 129 14.30 0.98 -8.06
C ALA A 129 12.88 1.55 -8.12
N LEU A 130 12.04 0.89 -8.92
CA LEU A 130 10.58 1.00 -8.86
C LEU A 130 10.05 -0.11 -7.95
N ILE A 131 9.24 0.26 -6.98
CA ILE A 131 8.53 -0.69 -6.13
C ILE A 131 7.16 -0.96 -6.76
N VAL A 132 6.96 -2.18 -7.22
CA VAL A 132 5.66 -2.67 -7.71
C VAL A 132 4.99 -3.43 -6.57
N VAL A 133 3.79 -3.02 -6.19
CA VAL A 133 3.08 -3.60 -5.05
C VAL A 133 1.86 -4.39 -5.52
N ASP A 134 1.86 -5.70 -5.26
CA ASP A 134 0.68 -6.56 -5.38
C ASP A 134 -0.09 -6.53 -4.06
N THR A 135 -1.24 -5.84 -4.03
CA THR A 135 -1.97 -5.65 -2.79
C THR A 135 -2.94 -6.79 -2.48
N ALA A 136 -3.14 -7.07 -1.20
CA ALA A 136 -4.22 -7.92 -0.70
C ALA A 136 -5.60 -7.39 -1.15
N PRO A 137 -6.72 -8.16 -0.99
CA PRO A 137 -8.05 -7.73 -1.43
C PRO A 137 -8.50 -6.38 -0.84
N THR A 138 -9.39 -5.69 -1.55
CA THR A 138 -9.83 -4.28 -1.41
C THR A 138 -9.91 -3.69 0.01
N GLY A 139 -10.50 -4.41 0.97
CA GLY A 139 -10.64 -3.90 2.35
C GLY A 139 -9.31 -3.73 3.07
N HIS A 140 -8.35 -4.64 2.85
CA HIS A 140 -6.99 -4.55 3.37
C HIS A 140 -6.20 -3.43 2.69
N THR A 141 -6.36 -3.27 1.38
CA THR A 141 -5.72 -2.19 0.62
C THR A 141 -6.13 -0.82 1.15
N LEU A 142 -7.43 -0.58 1.35
CA LEU A 142 -7.93 0.69 1.90
C LEU A 142 -7.36 0.96 3.30
N ARG A 143 -7.36 -0.05 4.20
CA ARG A 143 -6.78 0.10 5.54
C ARG A 143 -5.28 0.38 5.49
N MET A 144 -4.53 -0.30 4.63
CA MET A 144 -3.10 -0.04 4.43
C MET A 144 -2.86 1.41 4.00
N LEU A 145 -3.60 1.90 3.03
CA LEU A 145 -3.44 3.26 2.51
C LEU A 145 -3.87 4.34 3.51
N SER A 146 -4.86 4.06 4.36
CA SER A 146 -5.24 4.93 5.47
C SER A 146 -4.31 4.88 6.68
N SER A 147 -3.31 3.98 6.68
CA SER A 147 -2.38 3.81 7.81
C SER A 147 -1.52 5.05 8.08
N SER A 148 -1.29 5.90 7.07
CA SER A 148 -0.62 7.19 7.23
C SER A 148 -1.30 8.09 8.28
N SER A 149 -2.64 8.08 8.31
CA SER A 149 -3.41 8.82 9.32
C SER A 149 -3.24 8.25 10.72
N HIS A 150 -3.13 6.93 10.86
CA HIS A 150 -2.88 6.27 12.14
C HIS A 150 -1.50 6.59 12.70
N PHE A 151 -0.46 6.59 11.85
CA PHE A 151 0.87 7.01 12.29
C PHE A 151 0.93 8.47 12.72
N ARG A 152 0.24 9.36 11.99
CA ARG A 152 0.12 10.75 12.38
C ARG A 152 -0.58 10.88 13.74
N GLN A 153 -1.72 10.21 13.94
CA GLN A 153 -2.44 10.20 15.23
C GLN A 153 -1.57 9.65 16.36
N LEU A 154 -0.77 8.62 16.10
CA LEU A 154 0.17 8.09 17.08
C LEU A 154 1.24 9.15 17.43
N GLY A 155 1.83 9.81 16.45
CA GLY A 155 2.78 10.91 16.67
C GLY A 155 2.18 12.06 17.48
N GLU A 156 0.95 12.48 17.16
CA GLU A 156 0.21 13.50 17.90
C GLU A 156 -0.07 13.07 19.37
N ALA A 157 -0.42 11.80 19.59
CA ALA A 157 -0.63 11.26 20.93
C ALA A 157 0.67 11.22 21.75
N LEU A 158 1.79 10.79 21.13
CA LEU A 158 3.10 10.79 21.76
C LEU A 158 3.54 12.22 22.12
N ASP A 159 3.35 13.19 21.21
CA ASP A 159 3.67 14.59 21.48
C ASP A 159 2.81 15.18 22.60
N ALA A 160 1.52 14.87 22.64
CA ALA A 160 0.63 15.29 23.72
C ALA A 160 1.04 14.72 25.10
N MET A 161 1.54 13.47 25.13
CA MET A 161 2.08 12.85 26.36
C MET A 161 3.37 13.57 26.79
N GLN A 162 4.27 13.82 25.85
CA GLN A 162 5.55 14.50 26.10
C GLN A 162 5.33 15.98 26.50
N GLU A 163 4.32 16.68 25.95
CA GLU A 163 4.01 18.07 26.36
C GLU A 163 3.59 18.17 27.82
N LYS A 164 2.91 17.17 28.39
CA LYS A 164 2.62 17.13 29.83
C LYS A 164 3.93 17.11 30.63
N HIS A 165 4.89 16.30 30.22
CA HIS A 165 6.20 16.24 30.85
C HIS A 165 6.95 17.58 30.70
N ARG A 166 7.02 18.16 29.51
CA ARG A 166 7.62 19.48 29.27
C ARG A 166 6.99 20.57 30.14
N GLY A 167 5.66 20.56 30.29
CA GLY A 167 4.92 21.47 31.15
C GLY A 167 5.37 21.40 32.61
N LEU A 168 5.53 20.19 33.15
CA LEU A 168 6.02 19.98 34.52
C LEU A 168 7.48 20.47 34.67
N VAL A 169 8.37 20.10 33.75
CA VAL A 169 9.78 20.52 33.76
C VAL A 169 9.89 22.05 33.70
N ARG A 170 9.07 22.68 32.83
CA ARG A 170 9.03 24.15 32.69
C ARG A 170 8.59 24.83 33.99
N GLN A 171 7.59 24.28 34.68
CA GLN A 171 7.16 24.84 35.97
C GLN A 171 8.23 24.74 37.06
N LEU A 172 8.97 23.64 37.11
CA LEU A 172 9.99 23.38 38.11
C LEU A 172 11.30 24.09 37.84
N THR A 173 11.75 24.12 36.59
CA THR A 173 13.07 24.60 36.20
C THR A 173 13.07 26.03 35.61
N ARG A 174 11.88 26.54 35.22
CA ARG A 174 11.69 27.77 34.43
C ARG A 174 12.44 27.75 33.09
N ARG A 175 12.75 26.59 32.57
CA ARG A 175 13.43 26.40 31.29
C ARG A 175 12.59 25.47 30.40
N ASP A 176 12.55 25.76 29.12
CA ASP A 176 12.02 24.89 28.10
C ASP A 176 13.16 23.98 27.62
N VAL A 177 13.13 22.71 28.08
CA VAL A 177 14.20 21.78 27.81
C VAL A 177 13.60 20.67 26.91
N ARG A 178 14.15 20.55 25.70
CA ARG A 178 13.89 19.41 24.81
C ARG A 178 14.87 18.30 25.12
N ASP A 179 14.39 17.08 25.08
CA ASP A 179 15.17 15.87 25.35
C ASP A 179 15.18 14.88 24.17
N ALA A 180 15.74 13.69 24.39
CA ALA A 180 15.82 12.65 23.36
C ALA A 180 14.43 12.16 22.90
N MET A 181 13.39 12.25 23.76
CA MET A 181 12.04 11.84 23.39
C MET A 181 11.39 12.84 22.45
N ASP A 182 11.67 14.14 22.61
CA ASP A 182 11.24 15.17 21.65
C ASP A 182 11.85 14.90 20.27
N ALA A 183 13.14 14.61 20.20
CA ALA A 183 13.82 14.28 18.96
C ALA A 183 13.27 13.00 18.32
N PHE A 184 12.96 12.00 19.11
CA PHE A 184 12.32 10.77 18.64
C PHE A 184 10.95 11.05 18.02
N ILE A 185 10.09 11.82 18.67
CA ILE A 185 8.76 12.16 18.18
C ILE A 185 8.85 12.96 16.88
N GLU A 186 9.78 13.93 16.81
CA GLU A 186 10.01 14.71 15.60
C GLU A 186 10.44 13.82 14.43
N GLU A 187 11.38 12.93 14.62
CA GLU A 187 11.85 11.99 13.58
C GLU A 187 10.75 11.00 13.16
N PHE A 188 10.04 10.41 14.12
CA PHE A 188 8.92 9.51 13.86
C PHE A 188 7.84 10.18 12.99
N SER A 189 7.47 11.41 13.36
CA SER A 189 6.48 12.21 12.62
C SER A 189 6.99 12.60 11.23
N ALA A 190 8.27 12.98 11.12
CA ALA A 190 8.88 13.32 9.84
C ALA A 190 8.97 12.13 8.89
N GLN A 191 9.31 10.94 9.37
CA GLN A 191 9.31 9.71 8.56
C GLN A 191 7.91 9.39 8.05
N SER A 192 6.90 9.47 8.92
CA SER A 192 5.51 9.26 8.55
C SER A 192 5.06 10.24 7.46
N ALA A 193 5.40 11.52 7.60
CA ALA A 193 5.08 12.55 6.61
C ALA A 193 5.76 12.31 5.26
N ARG A 194 7.05 11.96 5.24
CA ARG A 194 7.80 11.65 4.01
C ARG A 194 7.18 10.45 3.25
N ARG A 195 6.78 9.39 3.96
CA ARG A 195 6.15 8.21 3.37
C ARG A 195 4.74 8.50 2.84
N HIS A 196 3.99 9.33 3.56
CA HIS A 196 2.69 9.80 3.09
C HIS A 196 2.83 10.63 1.80
N GLU A 197 3.75 11.59 1.78
CA GLU A 197 4.03 12.40 0.59
C GLU A 197 4.48 11.55 -0.60
N LEU A 198 5.34 10.54 -0.38
CA LEU A 198 5.75 9.60 -1.42
C LEU A 198 4.55 8.94 -2.11
N LEU A 199 3.56 8.49 -1.33
CA LEU A 199 2.41 7.74 -1.84
C LEU A 199 1.30 8.64 -2.39
N THR A 200 1.21 9.89 -1.97
CA THR A 200 0.16 10.83 -2.43
C THR A 200 0.62 11.76 -3.55
N ASP A 201 1.92 11.87 -3.82
CA ASP A 201 2.42 12.63 -4.97
C ASP A 201 2.15 11.88 -6.28
N PRO A 202 1.29 12.40 -7.17
CA PRO A 202 0.91 11.74 -8.42
C PRO A 202 2.07 11.58 -9.43
N LYS A 203 3.22 12.21 -9.18
CA LYS A 203 4.45 12.01 -9.96
C LYS A 203 5.33 10.87 -9.43
N ARG A 204 5.09 10.45 -8.20
CA ARG A 204 5.93 9.47 -7.50
C ARG A 204 5.22 8.16 -7.24
N ALA A 205 3.90 8.17 -7.05
CA ALA A 205 3.11 6.96 -6.85
C ALA A 205 1.86 6.95 -7.73
N ALA A 206 1.46 5.75 -8.14
CA ALA A 206 0.22 5.51 -8.86
C ALA A 206 -0.46 4.25 -8.33
N PHE A 207 -1.79 4.29 -8.28
CA PHE A 207 -2.62 3.15 -7.97
C PHE A 207 -3.34 2.65 -9.22
N ILE A 208 -3.24 1.37 -9.53
CA ILE A 208 -3.89 0.73 -10.67
C ILE A 208 -4.96 -0.21 -10.14
N ALA A 209 -6.21 0.15 -10.32
CA ALA A 209 -7.33 -0.71 -9.97
C ALA A 209 -7.51 -1.80 -11.04
N VAL A 210 -7.53 -3.06 -10.62
CA VAL A 210 -7.80 -4.22 -11.50
C VAL A 210 -9.23 -4.69 -11.23
N MET A 211 -10.03 -4.82 -12.28
CA MET A 211 -11.42 -5.26 -12.19
C MET A 211 -11.79 -6.26 -13.28
N LEU A 212 -12.93 -6.89 -13.09
CA LEU A 212 -13.68 -7.64 -14.11
C LEU A 212 -14.95 -6.86 -14.45
N SER A 213 -15.63 -7.26 -15.52
CA SER A 213 -16.83 -6.54 -16.02
C SER A 213 -18.14 -6.88 -15.31
N GLU A 214 -18.12 -7.70 -14.25
CA GLU A 214 -19.31 -7.96 -13.45
C GLU A 214 -19.78 -6.68 -12.75
N PRO A 215 -21.07 -6.31 -12.83
CA PRO A 215 -21.56 -5.00 -12.32
C PRO A 215 -21.18 -4.71 -10.88
N TRP A 216 -21.24 -5.71 -10.00
CA TRP A 216 -20.89 -5.55 -8.59
C TRP A 216 -19.39 -5.37 -8.36
N VAL A 217 -18.51 -5.94 -9.22
CA VAL A 217 -17.06 -5.69 -9.19
C VAL A 217 -16.77 -4.26 -9.61
N VAL A 218 -17.44 -3.79 -10.66
CA VAL A 218 -17.34 -2.40 -11.14
C VAL A 218 -17.72 -1.41 -10.03
N GLU A 219 -18.85 -1.64 -9.34
CA GLU A 219 -19.29 -0.76 -8.24
C GLU A 219 -18.32 -0.78 -7.05
N GLN A 220 -17.75 -1.95 -6.70
CA GLN A 220 -16.72 -2.02 -5.67
C GLN A 220 -15.43 -1.30 -6.10
N THR A 221 -15.05 -1.39 -7.38
CA THR A 221 -13.88 -0.70 -7.90
C THR A 221 -14.08 0.82 -7.90
N LYS A 222 -15.29 1.32 -8.22
CA LYS A 222 -15.62 2.74 -8.09
C LYS A 222 -15.43 3.25 -6.67
N ARG A 223 -15.97 2.52 -5.68
CA ARG A 223 -15.77 2.86 -4.26
C ARG A 223 -14.31 2.88 -3.89
N LEU A 224 -13.56 1.82 -4.25
CA LEU A 224 -12.13 1.73 -4.00
C LEU A 224 -11.39 2.96 -4.54
N VAL A 225 -11.61 3.31 -5.81
CA VAL A 225 -10.95 4.46 -6.46
C VAL A 225 -11.38 5.80 -5.83
N SER A 226 -12.64 5.92 -5.38
CA SER A 226 -13.11 7.15 -4.72
C SER A 226 -12.61 7.35 -3.28
N GLU A 227 -12.19 6.27 -2.62
CA GLU A 227 -11.70 6.29 -1.23
C GLU A 227 -10.18 6.34 -1.13
N ILE A 228 -9.46 6.10 -2.25
CA ILE A 228 -8.00 6.11 -2.30
C ILE A 228 -7.49 7.54 -2.55
N GLU A 229 -6.51 7.98 -1.76
CA GLU A 229 -5.85 9.28 -1.91
C GLU A 229 -4.72 9.25 -2.96
N ILE A 230 -4.33 8.07 -3.44
CA ILE A 230 -3.28 7.89 -4.47
C ILE A 230 -3.88 8.08 -5.87
N ASP A 231 -3.16 8.78 -6.74
CA ASP A 231 -3.58 8.97 -8.12
C ASP A 231 -3.84 7.65 -8.84
N THR A 232 -4.98 7.56 -9.53
CA THR A 232 -5.41 6.39 -10.30
C THR A 232 -5.51 6.77 -11.77
N PRO A 233 -4.40 6.74 -12.52
CA PRO A 233 -4.34 7.26 -13.89
C PRO A 233 -5.16 6.42 -14.88
N PHE A 234 -5.39 5.16 -14.58
CA PHE A 234 -6.26 4.25 -15.34
C PHE A 234 -6.68 3.05 -14.51
N VAL A 235 -7.72 2.37 -14.99
CA VAL A 235 -8.22 1.10 -14.44
C VAL A 235 -7.97 -0.01 -15.44
N VAL A 236 -7.55 -1.19 -14.97
CA VAL A 236 -7.38 -2.38 -15.81
C VAL A 236 -8.65 -3.23 -15.78
N LEU A 237 -9.30 -3.36 -16.94
CA LEU A 237 -10.38 -4.32 -17.15
C LEU A 237 -9.76 -5.63 -17.65
N ASN A 238 -9.66 -6.59 -16.75
CA ASN A 238 -9.03 -7.89 -17.02
C ASN A 238 -10.01 -8.90 -17.59
N ARG A 239 -9.51 -9.87 -18.32
CA ARG A 239 -10.27 -10.96 -18.96
C ARG A 239 -11.38 -10.46 -19.88
N THR A 240 -11.14 -9.38 -20.63
CA THR A 240 -12.07 -8.91 -21.64
C THR A 240 -12.29 -9.93 -22.75
N ALA A 241 -13.42 -9.83 -23.43
CA ALA A 241 -13.75 -10.71 -24.55
C ALA A 241 -12.68 -10.63 -25.64
N PRO A 242 -12.21 -11.74 -26.18
CA PRO A 242 -11.41 -11.75 -27.38
C PRO A 242 -12.28 -11.41 -28.60
N ASP A 243 -11.64 -11.12 -29.72
CA ASP A 243 -12.33 -10.95 -31.00
C ASP A 243 -12.84 -12.32 -31.48
N CYS A 244 -14.11 -12.60 -31.19
CA CYS A 244 -14.73 -13.90 -31.40
C CYS A 244 -16.25 -13.74 -31.49
N ASP A 245 -16.86 -14.36 -32.49
CA ASP A 245 -18.31 -14.28 -32.79
C ASP A 245 -19.18 -15.25 -31.99
N CYS A 246 -18.61 -16.06 -31.09
CA CYS A 246 -19.41 -16.98 -30.28
C CYS A 246 -20.32 -16.22 -29.29
N THR A 247 -21.51 -16.74 -29.03
CA THR A 247 -22.54 -16.12 -28.18
C THR A 247 -21.96 -15.67 -26.82
N ARG A 248 -21.12 -16.49 -26.20
CA ARG A 248 -20.47 -16.19 -24.91
C ARG A 248 -19.53 -15.00 -24.97
N CYS A 249 -18.71 -14.89 -26.04
CA CYS A 249 -17.82 -13.76 -26.24
C CYS A 249 -18.58 -12.48 -26.54
N LEU A 250 -19.66 -12.55 -27.33
CA LEU A 250 -20.54 -11.41 -27.63
C LEU A 250 -21.25 -10.89 -26.38
N GLU A 251 -21.74 -11.76 -25.51
CA GLU A 251 -22.33 -11.37 -24.22
C GLU A 251 -21.30 -10.74 -23.29
N GLN A 252 -20.09 -11.30 -23.24
CA GLN A 252 -18.98 -10.76 -22.47
C GLN A 252 -18.61 -9.37 -23.01
N ALA A 253 -18.48 -9.17 -24.32
CA ALA A 253 -18.17 -7.91 -24.95
C ALA A 253 -19.19 -6.80 -24.60
N LYS A 254 -20.48 -7.15 -24.48
CA LYS A 254 -21.51 -6.20 -24.00
C LYS A 254 -21.26 -5.77 -22.56
N ARG A 255 -20.95 -6.71 -21.65
CA ARG A 255 -20.60 -6.38 -20.25
C ARG A 255 -19.35 -5.52 -20.18
N ASP A 256 -18.32 -5.86 -20.96
CA ASP A 256 -17.07 -5.11 -21.03
C ASP A 256 -17.33 -3.66 -21.49
N ALA A 257 -18.20 -3.48 -22.50
CA ALA A 257 -18.59 -2.15 -22.99
C ALA A 257 -19.28 -1.30 -21.92
N GLU A 258 -20.15 -1.89 -21.10
CA GLU A 258 -20.79 -1.20 -19.98
C GLU A 258 -19.77 -0.88 -18.87
N ALA A 259 -18.88 -1.82 -18.54
CA ALA A 259 -17.85 -1.62 -17.52
C ALA A 259 -16.90 -0.47 -17.89
N ARG A 260 -16.54 -0.30 -19.18
CA ARG A 260 -15.67 0.80 -19.64
C ARG A 260 -16.29 2.17 -19.40
N LYS A 261 -17.61 2.32 -19.42
CA LYS A 261 -18.28 3.60 -19.17
C LYS A 261 -18.13 4.09 -17.73
N ALA A 262 -17.71 3.22 -16.83
CA ALA A 262 -17.63 3.53 -15.41
C ALA A 262 -16.43 4.43 -15.02
N PHE A 263 -15.40 4.50 -15.88
CA PHE A 263 -14.15 5.18 -15.58
C PHE A 263 -13.66 6.00 -16.79
N ALA A 264 -12.93 7.08 -16.52
CA ALA A 264 -12.42 7.97 -17.56
C ALA A 264 -11.39 7.31 -18.48
N ARG A 265 -10.58 6.40 -17.95
CA ARG A 265 -9.57 5.66 -18.71
C ARG A 265 -9.54 4.19 -18.27
N VAL A 266 -9.83 3.33 -19.20
CA VAL A 266 -9.80 1.87 -19.00
C VAL A 266 -8.83 1.23 -19.99
N VAL A 267 -8.03 0.30 -19.49
CA VAL A 267 -7.04 -0.48 -20.25
C VAL A 267 -7.50 -1.93 -20.24
N ASP A 268 -7.66 -2.50 -21.42
CA ASP A 268 -8.15 -3.87 -21.56
C ASP A 268 -7.01 -4.89 -21.56
N VAL A 269 -7.23 -5.98 -20.83
CA VAL A 269 -6.41 -7.20 -20.90
C VAL A 269 -7.30 -8.35 -21.34
N GLN A 270 -7.10 -8.78 -22.59
CA GLN A 270 -7.93 -9.81 -23.22
C GLN A 270 -7.70 -11.21 -22.62
N ARG A 271 -8.75 -11.98 -22.56
CA ARG A 271 -8.74 -13.41 -22.26
C ARG A 271 -8.41 -14.19 -23.51
N TRP A 272 -7.65 -15.27 -23.40
CA TRP A 272 -7.53 -16.25 -24.47
C TRP A 272 -8.88 -16.95 -24.68
N CYS A 273 -9.37 -16.98 -25.92
CA CYS A 273 -10.48 -17.83 -26.29
C CYS A 273 -9.93 -19.23 -26.52
N THR A 274 -10.12 -20.15 -25.58
CA THR A 274 -9.95 -21.56 -25.85
C THR A 274 -11.27 -22.06 -26.45
N PRO A 275 -11.33 -22.50 -27.69
CA PRO A 275 -12.49 -23.26 -28.18
C PRO A 275 -12.68 -24.47 -27.24
N TRP A 276 -13.88 -24.62 -26.71
CA TRP A 276 -14.25 -25.92 -26.10
C TRP A 276 -14.22 -26.98 -27.21
N PRO A 277 -13.64 -28.17 -26.93
CA PRO A 277 -13.75 -29.30 -27.85
C PRO A 277 -15.21 -29.73 -27.98
#